data_f6bde1540f978ce9cd7f2b10d6a96b4f
#
_entry.id   f6bde1540f978ce9cd7f2b10d6a96b4f
#
_cell.length_a   1.000
_cell.length_b   1.000
_cell.length_c   1.000
_cell.angle_alpha   90.00
_cell.angle_beta   90.00
_cell.angle_gamma   90.00
#
_symmetry.space_group_name_H-M   'P 1'
#
loop_
_entity.id
_entity.type
_entity.pdbx_description
1 polymer ?
#
loop_
_entity_poly.entity_id
_entity_poly.type
_entity_poly.pdbx_seq_one_letter_code
_entity_poly.pdbx_strand_id
1 'polypeptide(L)'
;MLATAGTALVGCATPTPQVIKETVEKLVEKTVEVEKVVEKTVEVEKKVEVMVTPPPKEPVELRIAWWGGDARATKTIAVIQMFQDMYPHITMLYEFAGWDDHWTKMGTQAAGGNLPDIMQHDYERIRAWVANGLLTPLDAFVESGTLDFSNVADNTLAGGRVNGKLYGVSLGTNSLDMDIAVDLFEEAGIPLPAPNWTWSDFEETCYTIKEKLGIWGYAGNSLFHDHMWKQVYMSKGEWVFAEDGKSLGYEDDQPAIDQLNMILRLYKKDAVQTLEDATARQGETVEQSPMITKQCAMGFSWSNFIVTTWNTAGASRKFKLVPIPRSGDLPAVYVKPSMFFSLTRDVKHPEEAAMFINFFINSIPANAILMADRGVPVASHVKEGMRGFLSAPQAEMFDYLAQVEKDSQPVPPPDPVGWADVRNNVFYPEFHDPVLYGMISPEEGAAKFRKMANEILGKS
;
A
#
# COMPACT_ATOMS: atom_id res chain seq x y z
N MET A 1 -61.41 8.72 -21.94
CA MET A 1 -60.98 9.05 -23.31
C MET A 1 -59.65 8.46 -23.54
N LEU A 2 -59.57 7.47 -24.42
CA LEU A 2 -58.33 6.82 -24.84
C LEU A 2 -57.46 7.78 -25.68
N ALA A 3 -56.13 7.73 -25.47
CA ALA A 3 -55.18 8.09 -26.52
C ALA A 3 -53.97 7.17 -26.38
N THR A 4 -53.89 6.23 -27.27
CA THR A 4 -52.79 5.34 -27.57
C THR A 4 -51.65 6.15 -28.25
N ALA A 5 -50.43 6.04 -27.78
CA ALA A 5 -49.25 6.47 -28.51
C ALA A 5 -48.29 5.27 -28.69
N GLY A 6 -48.04 4.97 -29.96
CA GLY A 6 -47.31 3.80 -30.39
C GLY A 6 -45.79 3.95 -30.17
N THR A 7 -45.19 2.86 -29.78
CA THR A 7 -43.77 2.65 -29.71
C THR A 7 -43.18 2.36 -31.08
N ALA A 8 -42.31 3.24 -31.56
CA ALA A 8 -41.49 2.98 -32.73
C ALA A 8 -40.18 2.29 -32.28
N LEU A 9 -40.02 1.04 -32.66
CA LEU A 9 -38.77 0.28 -32.58
C LEU A 9 -37.80 0.82 -33.65
N VAL A 10 -36.75 1.48 -33.23
CA VAL A 10 -35.61 1.79 -34.09
C VAL A 10 -34.60 0.65 -33.96
N GLY A 11 -34.53 -0.19 -34.97
CA GLY A 11 -33.53 -1.22 -35.10
C GLY A 11 -32.16 -0.59 -35.45
N CYS A 12 -31.17 -0.81 -34.59
CA CYS A 12 -29.76 -0.55 -34.91
C CYS A 12 -29.30 -1.62 -35.92
N ALA A 13 -29.15 -1.21 -37.18
CA ALA A 13 -28.45 -1.99 -38.19
C ALA A 13 -26.94 -1.76 -38.04
N THR A 14 -26.18 -2.81 -37.87
CA THR A 14 -24.74 -2.87 -37.95
C THR A 14 -24.28 -2.42 -39.34
N PRO A 15 -23.29 -1.51 -39.47
CA PRO A 15 -22.75 -1.16 -40.76
C PRO A 15 -21.89 -2.29 -41.32
N THR A 16 -22.34 -2.86 -42.45
CA THR A 16 -21.56 -3.76 -43.29
C THR A 16 -20.42 -2.97 -43.94
N PRO A 17 -19.17 -3.48 -44.03
CA PRO A 17 -18.11 -2.80 -44.72
C PRO A 17 -18.43 -2.73 -46.21
N GLN A 18 -18.62 -1.52 -46.74
CA GLN A 18 -18.61 -1.29 -48.17
C GLN A 18 -17.22 -1.36 -48.73
N VAL A 19 -16.97 -2.43 -49.50
CA VAL A 19 -15.77 -2.54 -50.33
C VAL A 19 -15.90 -1.54 -51.46
N ILE A 20 -15.02 -0.52 -51.49
CA ILE A 20 -14.90 0.42 -52.58
C ILE A 20 -14.29 -0.32 -53.78
N LYS A 21 -15.16 -0.78 -54.70
CA LYS A 21 -14.77 -1.39 -55.97
C LYS A 21 -14.87 -0.44 -57.17
N GLU A 22 -14.81 0.86 -56.93
CA GLU A 22 -15.10 1.84 -58.02
C GLU A 22 -13.92 2.69 -58.49
N THR A 23 -12.66 2.29 -58.26
CA THR A 23 -11.54 3.13 -58.71
C THR A 23 -10.57 2.41 -59.64
N VAL A 24 -10.90 1.26 -60.21
CA VAL A 24 -9.97 0.51 -61.11
C VAL A 24 -10.43 0.40 -62.57
N GLU A 25 -11.65 0.80 -62.91
CA GLU A 25 -12.16 0.60 -64.31
C GLU A 25 -12.14 1.85 -65.21
N LYS A 26 -11.47 2.93 -64.84
CA LYS A 26 -11.45 4.17 -65.70
C LYS A 26 -10.08 4.61 -66.18
N LEU A 27 -9.09 3.72 -66.22
CA LEU A 27 -7.73 4.06 -66.70
C LEU A 27 -7.18 3.11 -67.77
N VAL A 28 -8.03 2.45 -68.57
CA VAL A 28 -7.62 1.63 -69.71
C VAL A 28 -8.50 1.97 -70.89
N GLU A 29 -8.42 3.20 -71.44
CA GLU A 29 -8.73 3.51 -72.86
C GLU A 29 -8.14 4.89 -73.18
N LYS A 30 -6.85 4.87 -73.52
CA LYS A 30 -6.26 5.81 -74.45
C LYS A 30 -5.08 5.12 -75.14
N THR A 31 -5.42 4.41 -76.17
CA THR A 31 -4.47 3.88 -77.17
C THR A 31 -3.89 5.07 -77.90
N VAL A 32 -2.57 5.21 -77.88
CA VAL A 32 -1.82 5.99 -78.92
C VAL A 32 -0.80 5.02 -79.50
N GLU A 33 -0.98 4.79 -80.78
CA GLU A 33 -0.01 4.11 -81.62
C GLU A 33 1.35 4.83 -81.61
N VAL A 34 2.42 4.13 -81.33
CA VAL A 34 3.77 4.38 -81.84
C VAL A 34 4.54 3.06 -81.86
N GLU A 35 5.21 2.89 -83.01
CA GLU A 35 5.99 1.77 -83.51
C GLU A 35 6.97 1.11 -82.56
N LYS A 36 7.09 -0.24 -82.80
CA LYS A 36 8.29 -1.08 -82.60
C LYS A 36 9.44 -0.52 -81.79
N VAL A 37 9.71 -1.15 -80.63
CA VAL A 37 11.07 -1.64 -80.28
C VAL A 37 11.01 -2.59 -79.11
N VAL A 38 11.55 -3.81 -79.33
CA VAL A 38 12.18 -4.75 -78.39
C VAL A 38 11.37 -5.15 -77.13
N GLU A 39 10.91 -6.39 -77.15
CA GLU A 39 10.53 -7.22 -75.98
C GLU A 39 11.67 -7.22 -74.96
N LYS A 40 11.47 -6.60 -73.82
CA LYS A 40 12.20 -6.85 -72.60
C LYS A 40 11.15 -7.23 -71.56
N THR A 41 11.01 -8.51 -71.31
CA THR A 41 10.19 -9.06 -70.24
C THR A 41 10.74 -8.49 -68.93
N VAL A 42 10.05 -7.56 -68.32
CA VAL A 42 10.29 -7.17 -66.92
C VAL A 42 9.40 -8.03 -66.07
N GLU A 43 9.99 -9.04 -65.43
CA GLU A 43 9.34 -9.76 -64.35
C GLU A 43 9.14 -8.77 -63.20
N VAL A 44 7.93 -8.30 -63.05
CA VAL A 44 7.53 -7.55 -61.85
C VAL A 44 7.25 -8.62 -60.76
N GLU A 45 8.25 -8.86 -59.93
CA GLU A 45 8.00 -9.59 -58.66
C GLU A 45 6.95 -8.78 -57.85
N LYS A 46 5.71 -9.27 -57.89
CA LYS A 46 4.66 -8.82 -57.01
C LYS A 46 5.00 -9.41 -55.63
N LYS A 47 5.70 -8.62 -54.76
CA LYS A 47 5.78 -8.93 -53.34
C LYS A 47 4.37 -8.91 -52.81
N VAL A 48 3.76 -10.05 -52.66
CA VAL A 48 2.56 -10.22 -51.85
C VAL A 48 3.07 -10.20 -50.41
N GLU A 49 2.89 -9.12 -49.71
CA GLU A 49 3.01 -9.09 -48.25
C GLU A 49 1.89 -9.98 -47.69
N VAL A 50 2.21 -11.25 -47.51
CA VAL A 50 1.38 -12.14 -46.70
C VAL A 50 1.49 -11.60 -45.28
N MET A 51 0.43 -10.94 -44.78
CA MET A 51 0.28 -10.71 -43.34
C MET A 51 0.23 -12.10 -42.69
N VAL A 52 1.36 -12.55 -42.21
CA VAL A 52 1.45 -13.77 -41.39
C VAL A 52 0.86 -13.34 -40.05
N THR A 53 -0.38 -13.70 -39.78
CA THR A 53 -0.92 -13.67 -38.41
C THR A 53 0.00 -14.53 -37.57
N PRO A 54 0.57 -13.99 -36.49
CA PRO A 54 1.40 -14.80 -35.60
C PRO A 54 0.58 -16.02 -35.13
N PRO A 55 1.20 -17.18 -34.94
CA PRO A 55 0.52 -18.36 -34.49
C PRO A 55 -0.21 -18.05 -33.16
N PRO A 56 -1.39 -18.66 -32.92
CA PRO A 56 -2.06 -18.53 -31.65
C PRO A 56 -1.07 -18.85 -30.51
N LYS A 57 -1.03 -17.98 -29.49
CA LYS A 57 -0.22 -18.28 -28.29
C LYS A 57 -0.78 -19.51 -27.60
N GLU A 58 0.10 -20.35 -27.06
CA GLU A 58 -0.28 -21.52 -26.26
C GLU A 58 -1.13 -21.07 -25.06
N PRO A 59 -2.17 -21.82 -24.67
CA PRO A 59 -2.96 -21.53 -23.47
C PRO A 59 -2.10 -21.62 -22.21
N VAL A 60 -2.22 -20.61 -21.35
CA VAL A 60 -1.50 -20.49 -20.08
C VAL A 60 -2.52 -20.46 -18.95
N GLU A 61 -2.26 -21.24 -17.89
CA GLU A 61 -3.02 -21.17 -16.64
C GLU A 61 -2.11 -20.64 -15.54
N LEU A 62 -2.53 -19.54 -14.86
CA LEU A 62 -1.86 -18.93 -13.72
C LEU A 62 -2.72 -19.08 -12.47
N ARG A 63 -2.10 -19.35 -11.35
CA ARG A 63 -2.74 -19.38 -10.03
C ARG A 63 -2.28 -18.18 -9.21
N ILE A 64 -3.22 -17.47 -8.60
CA ILE A 64 -2.93 -16.32 -7.74
C ILE A 64 -3.64 -16.44 -6.39
N ALA A 65 -2.95 -16.10 -5.31
CA ALA A 65 -3.50 -16.09 -3.96
C ALA A 65 -3.24 -14.76 -3.24
N TRP A 66 -4.26 -14.29 -2.46
CA TRP A 66 -4.12 -13.09 -1.62
C TRP A 66 -4.94 -13.17 -0.34
N TRP A 67 -4.58 -12.34 0.66
CA TRP A 67 -5.43 -12.11 1.82
C TRP A 67 -6.30 -10.87 1.64
N GLY A 68 -7.50 -10.90 2.21
CA GLY A 68 -8.43 -9.79 2.24
C GLY A 68 -9.87 -10.29 2.30
N GLY A 69 -10.79 -9.36 2.56
CA GLY A 69 -12.23 -9.64 2.55
C GLY A 69 -12.84 -9.53 1.17
N ASP A 70 -14.16 -9.72 1.10
CA ASP A 70 -14.96 -9.75 -0.14
C ASP A 70 -14.83 -8.47 -0.98
N ALA A 71 -14.72 -7.30 -0.34
CA ALA A 71 -14.56 -6.04 -1.07
C ALA A 71 -13.24 -6.00 -1.86
N ARG A 72 -12.14 -6.48 -1.28
CA ARG A 72 -10.84 -6.62 -1.96
C ARG A 72 -10.92 -7.66 -3.06
N ALA A 73 -11.56 -8.79 -2.78
CA ALA A 73 -11.73 -9.88 -3.73
C ALA A 73 -12.50 -9.40 -4.98
N THR A 74 -13.62 -8.73 -4.81
CA THR A 74 -14.43 -8.19 -5.92
C THR A 74 -13.60 -7.30 -6.84
N LYS A 75 -12.82 -6.38 -6.29
CA LYS A 75 -11.96 -5.48 -7.07
C LYS A 75 -10.83 -6.25 -7.78
N THR A 76 -10.18 -7.17 -7.08
CA THR A 76 -9.06 -7.94 -7.63
C THR A 76 -9.53 -8.86 -8.77
N ILE A 77 -10.69 -9.51 -8.61
CA ILE A 77 -11.29 -10.35 -9.64
C ILE A 77 -11.65 -9.52 -10.89
N ALA A 78 -12.19 -8.31 -10.72
CA ALA A 78 -12.47 -7.43 -11.85
C ALA A 78 -11.19 -7.03 -12.62
N VAL A 79 -10.09 -6.80 -11.92
CA VAL A 79 -8.77 -6.54 -12.55
C VAL A 79 -8.23 -7.78 -13.25
N ILE A 80 -8.38 -8.97 -12.67
CA ILE A 80 -8.03 -10.25 -13.32
C ILE A 80 -8.82 -10.41 -14.62
N GLN A 81 -10.14 -10.17 -14.60
CA GLN A 81 -10.95 -10.26 -15.80
C GLN A 81 -10.49 -9.28 -16.89
N MET A 82 -10.19 -8.03 -16.52
CA MET A 82 -9.65 -7.04 -17.46
C MET A 82 -8.32 -7.50 -18.09
N PHE A 83 -7.45 -8.14 -17.32
CA PHE A 83 -6.20 -8.71 -17.85
C PHE A 83 -6.45 -9.86 -18.81
N GLN A 84 -7.37 -10.78 -18.49
CA GLN A 84 -7.74 -11.90 -19.35
C GLN A 84 -8.41 -11.42 -20.67
N ASP A 85 -9.20 -10.35 -20.62
CA ASP A 85 -9.78 -9.75 -21.84
C ASP A 85 -8.69 -9.20 -22.78
N MET A 86 -7.57 -8.70 -22.24
CA MET A 86 -6.41 -8.23 -23.02
C MET A 86 -5.53 -9.40 -23.50
N TYR A 87 -5.47 -10.50 -22.75
CA TYR A 87 -4.64 -11.66 -23.01
C TYR A 87 -5.47 -12.96 -22.99
N PRO A 88 -6.33 -13.21 -24.02
CA PRO A 88 -7.31 -14.31 -24.02
C PRO A 88 -6.71 -15.74 -23.92
N HIS A 89 -5.41 -15.89 -24.16
CA HIS A 89 -4.69 -17.15 -23.98
C HIS A 89 -4.28 -17.44 -22.54
N ILE A 90 -4.46 -16.46 -21.61
CA ILE A 90 -4.12 -16.60 -20.19
C ILE A 90 -5.41 -16.78 -19.39
N THR A 91 -5.52 -17.87 -18.64
CA THR A 91 -6.58 -18.10 -17.65
C THR A 91 -6.00 -17.95 -16.25
N MET A 92 -6.65 -17.15 -15.39
CA MET A 92 -6.21 -16.95 -14.01
C MET A 92 -7.18 -17.60 -13.01
N LEU A 93 -6.68 -18.60 -12.30
CA LEU A 93 -7.36 -19.21 -11.17
C LEU A 93 -6.96 -18.45 -9.90
N TYR A 94 -7.92 -18.11 -9.07
CA TYR A 94 -7.67 -17.28 -7.89
C TYR A 94 -8.22 -17.90 -6.61
N GLU A 95 -7.56 -17.61 -5.51
CA GLU A 95 -8.00 -17.94 -4.16
C GLU A 95 -7.72 -16.77 -3.21
N PHE A 96 -8.63 -16.56 -2.25
CA PHE A 96 -8.44 -15.55 -1.21
C PHE A 96 -8.97 -16.04 0.13
N ALA A 97 -8.42 -15.49 1.22
CA ALA A 97 -8.80 -15.83 2.58
C ALA A 97 -8.53 -14.65 3.52
N GLY A 98 -8.96 -14.77 4.77
CA GLY A 98 -8.50 -13.88 5.84
C GLY A 98 -6.98 -14.01 6.06
N TRP A 99 -6.41 -13.10 6.85
CA TRP A 99 -4.97 -13.04 7.10
C TRP A 99 -4.39 -14.36 7.62
N ASP A 100 -4.93 -14.90 8.71
CA ASP A 100 -4.39 -16.11 9.35
C ASP A 100 -4.55 -17.35 8.48
N ASP A 101 -5.71 -17.49 7.83
CA ASP A 101 -6.01 -18.60 6.93
C ASP A 101 -5.13 -18.55 5.67
N HIS A 102 -4.85 -17.37 5.13
CA HIS A 102 -3.93 -17.21 4.01
C HIS A 102 -2.55 -17.76 4.35
N TRP A 103 -1.95 -17.34 5.47
CA TRP A 103 -0.61 -17.79 5.85
C TRP A 103 -0.56 -19.27 6.20
N THR A 104 -1.58 -19.80 6.86
CA THR A 104 -1.73 -21.25 7.16
C THR A 104 -1.77 -22.06 5.87
N LYS A 105 -2.57 -21.59 4.90
CA LYS A 105 -2.71 -22.24 3.58
C LYS A 105 -1.43 -22.17 2.77
N MET A 106 -0.79 -21.00 2.69
CA MET A 106 0.47 -20.84 1.97
C MET A 106 1.59 -21.69 2.57
N GLY A 107 1.66 -21.79 3.91
CA GLY A 107 2.60 -22.70 4.59
C GLY A 107 2.39 -24.17 4.23
N THR A 108 1.14 -24.62 4.19
CA THR A 108 0.77 -25.98 3.79
C THR A 108 1.12 -26.25 2.32
N GLN A 109 0.81 -25.33 1.42
CA GLN A 109 1.11 -25.44 0.00
C GLN A 109 2.63 -25.43 -0.26
N ALA A 110 3.39 -24.61 0.49
CA ALA A 110 4.85 -24.58 0.43
C ALA A 110 5.47 -25.92 0.81
N ALA A 111 4.98 -26.56 1.88
CA ALA A 111 5.42 -27.88 2.32
C ALA A 111 5.09 -28.96 1.28
N GLY A 112 3.97 -28.83 0.57
CA GLY A 112 3.52 -29.75 -0.46
C GLY A 112 4.14 -29.49 -1.86
N GLY A 113 4.94 -28.45 -2.05
CA GLY A 113 5.49 -28.08 -3.38
C GLY A 113 4.38 -27.70 -4.39
N ASN A 114 3.36 -26.98 -3.95
CA ASN A 114 2.20 -26.61 -4.75
C ASN A 114 1.72 -25.17 -4.47
N LEU A 115 2.67 -24.25 -4.31
CA LEU A 115 2.35 -22.81 -4.18
C LEU A 115 1.66 -22.28 -5.45
N PRO A 116 0.85 -21.22 -5.36
CA PRO A 116 0.36 -20.50 -6.53
C PRO A 116 1.51 -19.83 -7.28
N ASP A 117 1.33 -19.50 -8.56
CA ASP A 117 2.34 -18.81 -9.36
C ASP A 117 2.63 -17.41 -8.78
N ILE A 118 1.56 -16.68 -8.41
CA ILE A 118 1.61 -15.35 -7.80
C ILE A 118 1.00 -15.42 -6.41
N MET A 119 1.71 -14.89 -5.40
CA MET A 119 1.11 -14.74 -4.09
C MET A 119 1.25 -13.30 -3.57
N GLN A 120 0.22 -12.85 -2.84
CA GLN A 120 0.33 -11.64 -2.06
C GLN A 120 1.21 -11.92 -0.83
N HIS A 121 2.22 -11.07 -0.63
CA HIS A 121 3.21 -11.23 0.42
C HIS A 121 3.33 -9.95 1.26
N ASP A 122 3.85 -10.07 2.47
CA ASP A 122 4.08 -8.92 3.33
C ASP A 122 5.58 -8.64 3.56
N TYR A 123 5.84 -7.44 4.07
CA TYR A 123 7.19 -6.96 4.34
C TYR A 123 7.89 -7.73 5.47
N GLU A 124 7.14 -8.18 6.49
CA GLU A 124 7.73 -8.84 7.67
C GLU A 124 8.22 -10.25 7.36
N ARG A 125 7.55 -10.95 6.43
CA ARG A 125 7.81 -12.37 6.12
C ARG A 125 8.71 -12.59 4.91
N ILE A 126 8.89 -11.61 4.03
CA ILE A 126 9.56 -11.82 2.74
C ILE A 126 10.98 -12.37 2.90
N ARG A 127 11.75 -11.91 3.89
CA ARG A 127 13.10 -12.41 4.15
C ARG A 127 13.13 -13.90 4.49
N ALA A 128 12.25 -14.34 5.37
CA ALA A 128 12.14 -15.75 5.76
C ALA A 128 11.74 -16.64 4.57
N TRP A 129 10.82 -16.16 3.74
CA TRP A 129 10.40 -16.90 2.55
C TRP A 129 11.51 -17.01 1.51
N VAL A 130 12.29 -15.95 1.29
CA VAL A 130 13.48 -15.98 0.43
C VAL A 130 14.55 -16.93 0.98
N ALA A 131 14.83 -16.85 2.29
CA ALA A 131 15.83 -17.71 2.94
C ALA A 131 15.48 -19.22 2.82
N ASN A 132 14.18 -19.54 2.82
CA ASN A 132 13.68 -20.90 2.61
C ASN A 132 13.54 -21.30 1.12
N GLY A 133 13.98 -20.44 0.19
CA GLY A 133 13.92 -20.72 -1.25
C GLY A 133 12.51 -20.84 -1.81
N LEU A 134 11.54 -20.13 -1.24
CA LEU A 134 10.11 -20.23 -1.61
C LEU A 134 9.68 -19.18 -2.65
N LEU A 135 10.50 -18.17 -2.92
CA LEU A 135 10.23 -17.11 -3.88
C LEU A 135 11.25 -17.10 -5.01
N THR A 136 10.80 -16.64 -6.17
CA THR A 136 11.60 -16.49 -7.39
C THR A 136 12.06 -15.03 -7.54
N PRO A 137 13.36 -14.75 -7.82
CA PRO A 137 13.82 -13.38 -8.07
C PRO A 137 13.22 -12.82 -9.36
N LEU A 138 12.93 -11.51 -9.34
CA LEU A 138 12.22 -10.79 -10.40
C LEU A 138 13.14 -9.99 -11.32
N ASP A 139 14.45 -9.93 -11.02
CA ASP A 139 15.41 -9.05 -11.70
C ASP A 139 15.47 -9.32 -13.22
N ALA A 140 15.37 -10.57 -13.67
CA ALA A 140 15.34 -10.92 -15.10
C ALA A 140 14.15 -10.28 -15.84
N PHE A 141 12.99 -10.15 -15.19
CA PHE A 141 11.80 -9.51 -15.77
C PHE A 141 11.89 -7.99 -15.79
N VAL A 142 12.71 -7.41 -14.92
CA VAL A 142 13.07 -5.98 -14.97
C VAL A 142 14.03 -5.74 -16.14
N GLU A 143 15.04 -6.59 -16.29
CA GLU A 143 16.03 -6.51 -17.39
C GLU A 143 15.39 -6.71 -18.76
N SER A 144 14.42 -7.60 -18.90
CA SER A 144 13.67 -7.81 -20.14
C SER A 144 12.66 -6.70 -20.46
N GLY A 145 12.30 -5.88 -19.46
CA GLY A 145 11.26 -4.85 -19.57
C GLY A 145 9.83 -5.40 -19.39
N THR A 146 9.65 -6.67 -19.02
CA THR A 146 8.33 -7.24 -18.69
C THR A 146 7.76 -6.60 -17.44
N LEU A 147 8.62 -6.29 -16.45
CA LEU A 147 8.32 -5.42 -15.33
C LEU A 147 8.90 -4.02 -15.60
N ASP A 148 8.02 -3.07 -15.88
CA ASP A 148 8.40 -1.67 -16.12
C ASP A 148 8.29 -0.83 -14.84
N PHE A 149 9.43 -0.40 -14.32
CA PHE A 149 9.52 0.49 -13.17
C PHE A 149 9.97 1.91 -13.52
N SER A 150 9.89 2.31 -14.79
CA SER A 150 10.30 3.66 -15.24
C SER A 150 9.56 4.80 -14.52
N ASN A 151 8.38 4.49 -13.97
CA ASN A 151 7.54 5.42 -13.21
C ASN A 151 7.42 5.06 -11.72
N VAL A 152 8.30 4.18 -11.20
CA VAL A 152 8.30 3.74 -9.81
C VAL A 152 9.60 4.19 -9.15
N ALA A 153 9.51 4.88 -8.02
CA ALA A 153 10.68 5.35 -7.29
C ALA A 153 11.47 4.17 -6.67
N ASP A 154 12.80 4.22 -6.73
CA ASP A 154 13.69 3.15 -6.25
C ASP A 154 13.48 2.81 -4.77
N ASN A 155 13.21 3.80 -3.93
CA ASN A 155 12.92 3.59 -2.51
C ASN A 155 11.66 2.75 -2.28
N THR A 156 10.67 2.80 -3.18
CA THR A 156 9.46 1.97 -3.12
C THR A 156 9.75 0.50 -3.43
N LEU A 157 10.75 0.21 -4.26
CA LEU A 157 11.19 -1.14 -4.59
C LEU A 157 12.11 -1.74 -3.51
N ALA A 158 12.77 -0.90 -2.71
CA ALA A 158 13.73 -1.32 -1.71
C ALA A 158 13.16 -2.35 -0.72
N GLY A 159 11.90 -2.18 -0.29
CA GLY A 159 11.24 -3.11 0.62
C GLY A 159 11.00 -4.52 0.08
N GLY A 160 10.97 -4.68 -1.25
CA GLY A 160 10.84 -5.99 -1.92
C GLY A 160 12.19 -6.67 -2.21
N ARG A 161 13.32 -6.01 -1.88
CA ARG A 161 14.66 -6.55 -2.11
C ARG A 161 15.18 -7.32 -0.90
N VAL A 162 15.75 -8.48 -1.19
CA VAL A 162 16.45 -9.30 -0.19
C VAL A 162 17.80 -9.68 -0.78
N ASN A 163 18.89 -9.40 -0.07
CA ASN A 163 20.26 -9.66 -0.52
C ASN A 163 20.54 -9.08 -1.93
N GLY A 164 20.05 -7.86 -2.19
CA GLY A 164 20.23 -7.14 -3.45
C GLY A 164 19.31 -7.56 -4.60
N LYS A 165 18.57 -8.67 -4.51
CA LYS A 165 17.64 -9.15 -5.53
C LYS A 165 16.19 -8.78 -5.18
N LEU A 166 15.39 -8.49 -6.20
CA LEU A 166 13.97 -8.18 -6.06
C LEU A 166 13.14 -9.46 -6.00
N TYR A 167 12.32 -9.62 -4.95
CA TYR A 167 11.41 -10.76 -4.75
C TYR A 167 9.95 -10.37 -4.59
N GLY A 168 9.67 -9.09 -4.36
CA GLY A 168 8.32 -8.58 -4.21
C GLY A 168 8.13 -7.22 -4.87
N VAL A 169 7.07 -7.09 -5.67
CA VAL A 169 6.65 -5.83 -6.25
C VAL A 169 5.61 -5.19 -5.34
N SER A 170 5.91 -4.03 -4.79
CA SER A 170 4.96 -3.30 -3.94
C SER A 170 3.68 -2.93 -4.71
N LEU A 171 2.52 -3.23 -4.15
CA LEU A 171 1.21 -2.96 -4.74
C LEU A 171 0.66 -1.58 -4.38
N GLY A 172 1.29 -0.95 -3.42
CA GLY A 172 0.94 0.38 -2.94
C GLY A 172 1.85 0.77 -1.79
N THR A 173 1.72 2.01 -1.34
CA THR A 173 2.47 2.55 -0.21
C THR A 173 1.55 3.13 0.84
N ASN A 174 1.97 3.05 2.10
CA ASN A 174 1.38 3.70 3.25
C ASN A 174 2.48 4.35 4.10
N SER A 175 2.10 5.25 4.99
CA SER A 175 2.98 5.78 6.03
C SER A 175 2.19 5.87 7.33
N LEU A 176 2.89 5.88 8.45
CA LEU A 176 2.30 6.24 9.73
C LEU A 176 1.97 7.73 9.73
N ASP A 177 0.89 8.09 10.40
CA ASP A 177 0.42 9.46 10.47
C ASP A 177 -0.25 9.79 11.81
N MET A 178 -0.51 11.07 12.00
CA MET A 178 -1.48 11.57 12.96
C MET A 178 -2.70 12.07 12.19
N ASP A 179 -3.86 11.45 12.44
CA ASP A 179 -5.17 11.92 11.98
C ASP A 179 -5.56 13.17 12.73
N ILE A 180 -5.88 14.25 12.04
CA ILE A 180 -6.30 15.53 12.60
C ILE A 180 -7.75 15.84 12.23
N ALA A 181 -8.61 16.01 13.21
CA ALA A 181 -9.98 16.47 13.01
C ALA A 181 -9.99 17.99 12.76
N VAL A 182 -9.96 18.40 11.50
CA VAL A 182 -9.83 19.82 11.09
C VAL A 182 -10.94 20.68 11.67
N ASP A 183 -12.17 20.16 11.68
CA ASP A 183 -13.33 20.87 12.24
C ASP A 183 -13.17 21.19 13.74
N LEU A 184 -12.50 20.32 14.51
CA LEU A 184 -12.25 20.56 15.94
C LEU A 184 -11.07 21.53 16.16
N PHE A 185 -10.06 21.52 15.29
CA PHE A 185 -8.99 22.52 15.31
C PHE A 185 -9.52 23.93 14.96
N GLU A 186 -10.42 24.03 13.96
CA GLU A 186 -11.11 25.28 13.62
C GLU A 186 -11.97 25.78 14.78
N GLU A 187 -12.72 24.90 15.45
CA GLU A 187 -13.55 25.22 16.62
C GLU A 187 -12.70 25.70 17.81
N ALA A 188 -11.53 25.07 18.04
CA ALA A 188 -10.58 25.50 19.04
C ALA A 188 -9.83 26.80 18.67
N GLY A 189 -9.88 27.22 17.41
CA GLY A 189 -9.16 28.38 16.88
C GLY A 189 -7.64 28.20 16.95
N ILE A 190 -7.14 26.99 16.64
CA ILE A 190 -5.71 26.68 16.60
C ILE A 190 -5.30 26.25 15.19
N PRO A 191 -4.06 26.55 14.76
CA PRO A 191 -3.58 26.15 13.46
C PRO A 191 -3.38 24.64 13.39
N LEU A 192 -3.47 24.09 12.17
CA LEU A 192 -3.07 22.70 11.92
C LEU A 192 -1.57 22.54 12.15
N PRO A 193 -1.11 21.36 12.63
CA PRO A 193 0.30 21.10 12.84
C PRO A 193 1.11 21.21 11.54
N ALA A 194 2.31 21.79 11.64
CA ALA A 194 3.26 21.82 10.54
C ALA A 194 3.87 20.42 10.30
N PRO A 195 4.35 20.10 9.09
CA PRO A 195 4.94 18.79 8.80
C PRO A 195 6.15 18.40 9.67
N ASN A 196 6.82 19.38 10.25
CA ASN A 196 8.01 19.20 11.08
C ASN A 196 7.77 19.49 12.57
N TRP A 197 6.52 19.40 13.03
CA TRP A 197 6.16 19.62 14.43
C TRP A 197 6.84 18.60 15.36
N THR A 198 6.93 18.96 16.63
CA THR A 198 7.63 18.20 17.67
C THR A 198 6.65 17.63 18.70
N TRP A 199 7.13 16.71 19.53
CA TRP A 199 6.35 16.22 20.67
C TRP A 199 6.00 17.31 21.68
N SER A 200 6.80 18.39 21.77
CA SER A 200 6.44 19.57 22.56
C SER A 200 5.24 20.32 21.98
N ASP A 201 5.19 20.47 20.63
CA ASP A 201 4.05 21.10 19.97
C ASP A 201 2.79 20.23 20.11
N PHE A 202 2.94 18.91 20.07
CA PHE A 202 1.86 17.95 20.32
C PHE A 202 1.31 18.08 21.75
N GLU A 203 2.19 18.12 22.75
CA GLU A 203 1.82 18.24 24.16
C GLU A 203 1.03 19.55 24.40
N GLU A 204 1.52 20.68 23.88
CA GLU A 204 0.83 21.98 23.95
C GLU A 204 -0.52 21.98 23.23
N THR A 205 -0.58 21.35 22.05
CA THR A 205 -1.83 21.17 21.29
C THR A 205 -2.87 20.40 22.11
N CYS A 206 -2.47 19.29 22.75
CA CYS A 206 -3.37 18.49 23.59
C CYS A 206 -3.92 19.31 24.77
N TYR A 207 -3.08 20.10 25.45
CA TYR A 207 -3.54 20.98 26.53
C TYR A 207 -4.51 22.04 26.03
N THR A 208 -4.21 22.65 24.90
CA THR A 208 -5.06 23.70 24.31
C THR A 208 -6.44 23.15 23.89
N ILE A 209 -6.48 21.97 23.27
CA ILE A 209 -7.74 21.29 22.91
C ILE A 209 -8.54 20.99 24.19
N LYS A 210 -7.90 20.44 25.21
CA LYS A 210 -8.55 20.13 26.48
C LYS A 210 -9.12 21.38 27.13
N GLU A 211 -8.37 22.47 27.16
CA GLU A 211 -8.80 23.74 27.76
C GLU A 211 -9.99 24.37 27.01
N LYS A 212 -9.93 24.41 25.68
CA LYS A 212 -10.92 25.12 24.86
C LYS A 212 -12.18 24.31 24.57
N LEU A 213 -12.05 22.98 24.36
CA LEU A 213 -13.18 22.14 23.95
C LEU A 213 -13.63 21.15 25.04
N GLY A 214 -12.84 20.94 26.11
CA GLY A 214 -13.14 19.96 27.15
C GLY A 214 -12.97 18.50 26.75
N ILE A 215 -12.53 18.22 25.52
CA ILE A 215 -12.32 16.88 24.97
C ILE A 215 -10.84 16.48 25.07
N TRP A 216 -10.51 15.25 24.75
CA TRP A 216 -9.12 14.82 24.63
C TRP A 216 -8.44 15.45 23.40
N GLY A 217 -7.19 15.85 23.57
CA GLY A 217 -6.37 16.23 22.42
C GLY A 217 -6.09 15.01 21.52
N TYR A 218 -5.89 13.85 22.13
CA TYR A 218 -5.59 12.61 21.44
C TYR A 218 -6.31 11.40 22.08
N ALA A 219 -6.77 10.47 21.24
CA ALA A 219 -7.28 9.16 21.66
C ALA A 219 -7.04 8.10 20.58
N GLY A 220 -7.08 6.83 20.98
CA GLY A 220 -6.88 5.67 20.12
C GLY A 220 -5.74 4.80 20.58
N ASN A 221 -4.89 4.35 19.67
CA ASN A 221 -3.73 3.54 20.00
C ASN A 221 -2.80 4.29 20.97
N SER A 222 -2.12 3.55 21.85
CA SER A 222 -1.19 4.15 22.80
C SER A 222 -0.15 5.05 22.10
N LEU A 223 0.12 6.22 22.65
CA LEU A 223 1.21 7.12 22.22
C LEU A 223 2.61 6.50 22.46
N PHE A 224 2.68 5.36 23.12
CA PHE A 224 3.89 4.54 23.25
C PHE A 224 3.70 3.15 22.65
N HIS A 225 2.81 2.99 21.68
CA HIS A 225 2.71 1.77 20.87
C HIS A 225 4.07 1.40 20.27
N ASP A 226 4.34 0.14 20.02
CA ASP A 226 5.64 -0.31 19.49
C ASP A 226 6.07 0.38 18.18
N HIS A 227 5.13 0.71 17.30
CA HIS A 227 5.44 1.56 16.14
C HIS A 227 5.86 2.98 16.57
N MET A 228 5.15 3.60 17.52
CA MET A 228 5.46 4.95 17.98
C MET A 228 6.84 5.01 18.67
N TRP A 229 7.15 4.03 19.51
CA TRP A 229 8.48 3.87 20.11
C TRP A 229 9.60 3.85 19.05
N LYS A 230 9.39 3.09 17.95
CA LYS A 230 10.34 3.06 16.83
C LYS A 230 10.53 4.44 16.17
N GLN A 231 9.44 5.20 16.00
CA GLN A 231 9.50 6.53 15.37
C GLN A 231 10.21 7.57 16.24
N VAL A 232 10.13 7.46 17.57
CA VAL A 232 10.88 8.31 18.51
C VAL A 232 12.37 8.24 18.24
N TYR A 233 12.94 7.05 18.09
CA TYR A 233 14.37 6.86 17.77
C TYR A 233 14.70 7.19 16.31
N MET A 234 13.84 6.80 15.37
CA MET A 234 14.04 7.10 13.95
C MET A 234 14.23 8.59 13.70
N SER A 235 13.47 9.46 14.34
CA SER A 235 13.60 10.91 14.19
C SER A 235 14.89 11.48 14.79
N LYS A 236 15.63 10.69 15.55
CA LYS A 236 16.98 11.00 16.07
C LYS A 236 18.11 10.41 15.21
N GLY A 237 17.74 9.68 14.14
CA GLY A 237 18.71 9.00 13.28
C GLY A 237 19.18 7.65 13.83
N GLU A 238 18.49 7.12 14.81
CA GLU A 238 18.78 5.82 15.40
C GLU A 238 17.72 4.79 15.00
N TRP A 239 18.11 3.52 14.92
CA TRP A 239 17.15 2.45 14.75
C TRP A 239 17.11 1.57 15.99
N VAL A 240 15.89 1.13 16.35
CA VAL A 240 15.65 0.42 17.62
C VAL A 240 16.28 -0.97 17.70
N PHE A 241 16.70 -1.55 16.59
CA PHE A 241 17.37 -2.85 16.54
C PHE A 241 18.78 -2.70 15.97
N ALA A 242 19.73 -3.45 16.50
CA ALA A 242 21.04 -3.60 15.90
C ALA A 242 20.96 -4.25 14.51
N GLU A 243 21.94 -3.99 13.65
CA GLU A 243 21.95 -4.47 12.27
C GLU A 243 21.87 -5.99 12.15
N ASP A 244 22.48 -6.71 13.11
CA ASP A 244 22.42 -8.18 13.19
C ASP A 244 21.12 -8.73 13.78
N GLY A 245 20.24 -7.85 14.28
CA GLY A 245 18.95 -8.20 14.89
C GLY A 245 19.06 -8.88 16.26
N LYS A 246 20.24 -8.94 16.88
CA LYS A 246 20.50 -9.69 18.13
C LYS A 246 20.45 -8.85 19.40
N SER A 247 20.22 -7.56 19.28
CA SER A 247 20.06 -6.64 20.40
C SER A 247 19.26 -5.41 19.99
N LEU A 248 18.91 -4.58 20.99
CA LEU A 248 18.48 -3.21 20.72
C LEU A 248 19.64 -2.40 20.13
N GLY A 249 19.35 -1.53 19.15
CA GLY A 249 20.32 -0.81 18.34
C GLY A 249 20.65 0.60 18.83
N TYR A 250 19.88 1.14 19.78
CA TYR A 250 20.11 2.46 20.36
C TYR A 250 20.89 2.35 21.68
N GLU A 251 21.69 3.38 22.00
CA GLU A 251 22.51 3.38 23.20
C GLU A 251 21.80 4.00 24.41
N ASP A 252 20.98 5.03 24.19
CA ASP A 252 20.35 5.85 25.23
C ASP A 252 18.85 5.55 25.36
N ASP A 253 18.39 5.24 26.56
CA ASP A 253 16.98 5.05 26.89
C ASP A 253 16.21 6.36 27.05
N GLN A 254 16.92 7.51 27.16
CA GLN A 254 16.32 8.81 27.46
C GLN A 254 15.20 9.21 26.48
N PRO A 255 15.29 8.97 25.15
CA PRO A 255 14.18 9.28 24.23
C PRO A 255 12.88 8.57 24.57
N ALA A 256 12.93 7.30 24.96
CA ALA A 256 11.75 6.55 25.41
C ALA A 256 11.23 7.05 26.76
N ILE A 257 12.14 7.35 27.69
CA ILE A 257 11.83 7.91 29.03
C ILE A 257 11.13 9.27 28.88
N ASP A 258 11.65 10.16 28.03
CA ASP A 258 11.07 11.48 27.79
C ASP A 258 9.65 11.37 27.18
N GLN A 259 9.45 10.46 26.22
CA GLN A 259 8.15 10.19 25.62
C GLN A 259 7.14 9.69 26.68
N LEU A 260 7.53 8.74 27.50
CA LEU A 260 6.67 8.21 28.57
C LEU A 260 6.35 9.29 29.63
N ASN A 261 7.34 10.09 30.04
CA ASN A 261 7.12 11.19 30.95
C ASN A 261 6.15 12.23 30.39
N MET A 262 6.22 12.56 29.10
CA MET A 262 5.26 13.42 28.43
C MET A 262 3.84 12.82 28.49
N ILE A 263 3.69 11.55 28.17
CA ILE A 263 2.39 10.86 28.22
C ILE A 263 1.80 10.90 29.63
N LEU A 264 2.60 10.63 30.65
CA LEU A 264 2.15 10.67 32.04
C LEU A 264 1.74 12.10 32.48
N ARG A 265 2.40 13.15 31.97
CA ARG A 265 1.95 14.54 32.18
C ARG A 265 0.59 14.81 31.52
N LEU A 266 0.40 14.31 30.30
CA LEU A 266 -0.89 14.41 29.57
C LEU A 266 -2.01 13.66 30.30
N TYR A 267 -1.74 12.47 30.82
CA TYR A 267 -2.69 11.69 31.64
C TYR A 267 -3.12 12.45 32.91
N LYS A 268 -2.15 13.02 33.62
CA LYS A 268 -2.40 13.80 34.84
C LYS A 268 -3.32 15.01 34.62
N LYS A 269 -3.35 15.53 33.37
CA LYS A 269 -4.19 16.68 32.96
C LYS A 269 -5.47 16.24 32.25
N ASP A 270 -5.73 14.95 32.12
CA ASP A 270 -6.83 14.41 31.33
C ASP A 270 -6.87 15.01 29.91
N ALA A 271 -5.67 15.28 29.34
CA ALA A 271 -5.54 15.92 28.04
C ALA A 271 -5.53 14.90 26.89
N VAL A 272 -5.31 13.63 27.18
CA VAL A 272 -5.38 12.51 26.24
C VAL A 272 -6.06 11.33 26.90
N GLN A 273 -6.59 10.42 26.08
CA GLN A 273 -7.14 9.15 26.56
C GLN A 273 -6.07 8.32 27.29
N THR A 274 -6.37 7.86 28.49
CA THR A 274 -5.46 6.98 29.25
C THR A 274 -5.47 5.54 28.71
N LEU A 275 -4.49 4.74 29.12
CA LEU A 275 -4.49 3.30 28.80
C LEU A 275 -5.69 2.57 29.46
N GLU A 276 -6.11 3.00 30.65
CA GLU A 276 -7.30 2.48 31.32
C GLU A 276 -8.57 2.78 30.51
N ASP A 277 -8.75 4.03 30.05
CA ASP A 277 -9.88 4.42 29.19
C ASP A 277 -9.88 3.63 27.88
N ALA A 278 -8.72 3.46 27.25
CA ALA A 278 -8.59 2.70 26.00
C ALA A 278 -8.95 1.22 26.22
N THR A 279 -8.52 0.63 27.34
CA THR A 279 -8.83 -0.76 27.71
C THR A 279 -10.34 -0.94 27.98
N ALA A 280 -10.97 0.03 28.64
CA ALA A 280 -12.41 -0.01 28.90
C ALA A 280 -13.27 0.06 27.62
N ARG A 281 -12.70 0.58 26.53
CA ARG A 281 -13.35 0.72 25.21
C ARG A 281 -13.01 -0.42 24.23
N GLN A 282 -12.30 -1.46 24.68
CA GLN A 282 -12.03 -2.63 23.82
C GLN A 282 -13.31 -3.27 23.33
N GLY A 283 -13.38 -3.55 22.01
CA GLY A 283 -14.55 -4.12 21.37
C GLY A 283 -15.54 -3.09 20.83
N GLU A 284 -15.30 -1.79 21.03
CA GLU A 284 -16.07 -0.75 20.34
C GLU A 284 -15.88 -0.83 18.81
N THR A 285 -16.94 -0.47 18.08
CA THR A 285 -16.88 -0.37 16.62
C THR A 285 -16.22 0.94 16.20
N VAL A 286 -15.88 1.06 14.91
CA VAL A 286 -15.30 2.30 14.36
C VAL A 286 -16.20 3.51 14.60
N GLU A 287 -17.52 3.32 14.51
CA GLU A 287 -18.53 4.36 14.74
C GLU A 287 -18.53 4.91 16.18
N GLN A 288 -18.07 4.11 17.13
CA GLN A 288 -18.00 4.46 18.55
C GLN A 288 -16.65 5.09 18.95
N SER A 289 -15.67 5.09 18.04
CA SER A 289 -14.34 5.61 18.34
C SER A 289 -14.38 7.10 18.73
N PRO A 290 -13.48 7.54 19.61
CA PRO A 290 -13.42 8.94 20.07
C PRO A 290 -13.27 9.95 18.92
N MET A 291 -12.57 9.61 17.85
CA MET A 291 -12.40 10.46 16.67
C MET A 291 -13.73 10.70 15.94
N ILE A 292 -14.53 9.66 15.78
CA ILE A 292 -15.83 9.73 15.10
C ILE A 292 -16.84 10.48 15.97
N THR A 293 -16.86 10.19 17.28
CA THR A 293 -17.82 10.75 18.25
C THR A 293 -17.42 12.14 18.77
N LYS A 294 -16.38 12.78 18.20
CA LYS A 294 -15.83 14.09 18.59
C LYS A 294 -15.36 14.17 20.05
N GLN A 295 -14.90 13.07 20.61
CA GLN A 295 -14.32 13.04 21.96
C GLN A 295 -12.82 13.30 21.95
N CYS A 296 -12.17 13.29 20.77
CA CYS A 296 -10.79 13.70 20.60
C CYS A 296 -10.57 14.42 19.27
N ALA A 297 -9.49 15.19 19.20
CA ALA A 297 -9.13 15.96 18.01
C ALA A 297 -8.04 15.31 17.15
N MET A 298 -7.27 14.36 17.71
CA MET A 298 -6.17 13.69 17.03
C MET A 298 -6.21 12.18 17.29
N GLY A 299 -5.73 11.39 16.31
CA GLY A 299 -5.54 9.95 16.37
C GLY A 299 -4.23 9.54 15.71
N PHE A 300 -3.85 8.27 15.82
CA PHE A 300 -2.67 7.69 15.19
C PHE A 300 -3.08 6.46 14.38
N SER A 301 -2.64 6.41 13.11
CA SER A 301 -2.98 5.30 12.24
C SER A 301 -1.95 5.08 11.10
N TRP A 302 -2.24 4.15 10.22
CA TRP A 302 -1.66 4.07 8.90
C TRP A 302 -2.52 4.86 7.90
N SER A 303 -1.93 5.60 7.00
CA SER A 303 -2.57 6.55 6.09
C SER A 303 -3.78 6.02 5.32
N ASN A 304 -3.87 4.72 5.07
CA ASN A 304 -5.02 4.12 4.40
C ASN A 304 -6.28 4.06 5.29
N PHE A 305 -6.16 4.17 6.62
CA PHE A 305 -7.30 4.16 7.54
C PHE A 305 -8.13 5.42 7.45
N ILE A 306 -7.55 6.56 7.00
CA ILE A 306 -8.29 7.83 6.83
C ILE A 306 -9.55 7.67 5.98
N VAL A 307 -9.53 6.77 4.99
CA VAL A 307 -10.68 6.53 4.11
C VAL A 307 -11.87 5.97 4.90
N THR A 308 -11.61 5.00 5.79
CA THR A 308 -12.64 4.44 6.67
C THR A 308 -13.09 5.46 7.72
N THR A 309 -12.14 6.11 8.39
CA THR A 309 -12.41 7.12 9.43
C THR A 309 -13.28 8.25 8.89
N TRP A 310 -12.89 8.85 7.77
CA TRP A 310 -13.63 9.98 7.21
C TRP A 310 -15.02 9.59 6.68
N ASN A 311 -15.12 8.45 5.98
CA ASN A 311 -16.40 7.96 5.48
C ASN A 311 -17.38 7.64 6.62
N THR A 312 -16.89 7.03 7.71
CA THR A 312 -17.70 6.72 8.90
C THR A 312 -18.14 8.00 9.64
N ALA A 313 -17.25 8.98 9.75
CA ALA A 313 -17.55 10.27 10.39
C ALA A 313 -18.58 11.11 9.61
N GLY A 314 -18.70 10.87 8.30
CA GLY A 314 -19.64 11.51 7.41
C GLY A 314 -19.13 12.81 6.76
N ALA A 315 -19.87 13.28 5.75
CA ALA A 315 -19.46 14.36 4.85
C ALA A 315 -19.32 15.75 5.53
N SER A 316 -19.88 15.95 6.72
CA SER A 316 -19.75 17.20 7.49
C SER A 316 -18.41 17.31 8.24
N ARG A 317 -17.65 16.22 8.35
CA ARG A 317 -16.36 16.18 9.01
C ARG A 317 -15.25 16.40 7.99
N LYS A 318 -14.14 16.96 8.46
CA LYS A 318 -12.92 17.13 7.68
C LYS A 318 -11.73 16.61 8.47
N PHE A 319 -10.88 15.88 7.81
CA PHE A 319 -9.65 15.35 8.41
C PHE A 319 -8.44 15.73 7.57
N LYS A 320 -7.28 15.77 8.23
CA LYS A 320 -5.98 16.00 7.63
C LYS A 320 -5.01 14.96 8.17
N LEU A 321 -4.14 14.43 7.31
CA LEU A 321 -3.02 13.61 7.74
C LEU A 321 -1.77 14.49 7.91
N VAL A 322 -1.08 14.33 9.03
CA VAL A 322 0.21 14.98 9.25
C VAL A 322 1.23 13.94 9.73
N PRO A 323 2.54 14.16 9.49
CA PRO A 323 3.58 13.26 9.98
C PRO A 323 3.55 13.14 11.50
N ILE A 324 4.06 12.01 12.02
CA ILE A 324 4.30 11.81 13.44
C ILE A 324 5.21 12.94 13.98
N PRO A 325 4.95 13.48 15.19
CA PRO A 325 5.82 14.47 15.80
C PRO A 325 7.27 14.00 15.94
N ARG A 326 8.22 14.91 15.76
CA ARG A 326 9.65 14.59 15.81
C ARG A 326 10.20 14.66 17.23
N SER A 327 11.06 13.70 17.60
CA SER A 327 11.89 13.76 18.81
C SER A 327 13.27 14.36 18.53
N GLY A 328 13.66 14.49 17.26
CA GLY A 328 14.92 15.04 16.78
C GLY A 328 14.72 15.83 15.49
N ASP A 329 15.81 16.05 14.76
CA ASP A 329 15.81 16.88 13.54
C ASP A 329 15.31 16.16 12.29
N LEU A 330 15.29 14.81 12.32
CA LEU A 330 14.91 14.00 11.16
C LEU A 330 13.41 13.66 11.15
N PRO A 331 12.83 13.33 9.97
CA PRO A 331 11.46 12.84 9.89
C PRO A 331 11.23 11.61 10.74
N ALA A 332 10.06 11.56 11.40
CA ALA A 332 9.61 10.40 12.18
C ALA A 332 8.72 9.45 11.36
N VAL A 333 8.84 9.47 10.04
CA VAL A 333 8.02 8.69 9.12
C VAL A 333 8.85 8.11 7.98
N TYR A 334 8.35 7.06 7.36
CA TYR A 334 8.91 6.43 6.17
C TYR A 334 7.78 5.94 5.25
N VAL A 335 8.09 5.76 3.97
CA VAL A 335 7.17 5.17 3.00
C VAL A 335 7.27 3.65 3.12
N LYS A 336 6.23 3.02 3.66
CA LYS A 336 6.17 1.55 3.83
C LYS A 336 5.52 0.91 2.62
N PRO A 337 6.11 -0.15 2.02
CA PRO A 337 5.39 -1.04 1.11
C PRO A 337 4.15 -1.60 1.82
N SER A 338 2.98 -1.47 1.22
CA SER A 338 1.75 -1.94 1.84
C SER A 338 1.70 -3.47 1.88
N MET A 339 1.96 -4.08 0.75
CA MET A 339 2.09 -5.53 0.51
C MET A 339 2.69 -5.73 -0.88
N PHE A 340 3.11 -6.95 -1.19
CA PHE A 340 3.74 -7.30 -2.45
C PHE A 340 2.90 -8.28 -3.25
N PHE A 341 3.09 -8.33 -4.58
CA PHE A 341 3.01 -9.57 -5.32
C PHE A 341 4.40 -10.14 -5.53
N SER A 342 4.54 -11.43 -5.27
CA SER A 342 5.77 -12.22 -5.43
C SER A 342 5.48 -13.41 -6.34
N LEU A 343 6.46 -13.79 -7.16
CA LEU A 343 6.44 -15.08 -7.83
C LEU A 343 6.96 -16.15 -6.87
N THR A 344 6.26 -17.28 -6.80
CA THR A 344 6.70 -18.37 -5.94
C THR A 344 7.71 -19.26 -6.67
N ARG A 345 8.40 -20.14 -5.94
CA ARG A 345 9.32 -21.12 -6.56
C ARG A 345 8.60 -22.13 -7.49
N ASP A 346 7.29 -22.31 -7.30
CA ASP A 346 6.49 -23.30 -8.05
C ASP A 346 5.83 -22.67 -9.31
N VAL A 347 6.19 -21.41 -9.66
CA VAL A 347 5.65 -20.70 -10.83
C VAL A 347 5.98 -21.47 -12.11
N LYS A 348 4.95 -21.70 -12.94
CA LYS A 348 5.08 -22.46 -14.19
C LYS A 348 5.27 -21.56 -15.42
N HIS A 349 4.64 -20.40 -15.42
CA HIS A 349 4.66 -19.40 -16.49
C HIS A 349 5.10 -18.04 -15.92
N PRO A 350 6.40 -17.91 -15.58
CA PRO A 350 6.89 -16.75 -14.85
C PRO A 350 6.82 -15.44 -15.66
N GLU A 351 6.92 -15.51 -16.98
CA GLU A 351 6.80 -14.33 -17.86
C GLU A 351 5.37 -13.77 -17.82
N GLU A 352 4.36 -14.62 -18.01
CA GLU A 352 2.94 -14.21 -17.99
C GLU A 352 2.51 -13.77 -16.58
N ALA A 353 3.08 -14.39 -15.55
CA ALA A 353 2.87 -13.96 -14.18
C ALA A 353 3.47 -12.56 -13.89
N ALA A 354 4.67 -12.29 -14.41
CA ALA A 354 5.29 -10.96 -14.36
C ALA A 354 4.50 -9.92 -15.17
N MET A 355 3.95 -10.29 -16.34
CA MET A 355 3.06 -9.43 -17.13
C MET A 355 1.81 -9.02 -16.33
N PHE A 356 1.21 -9.94 -15.57
CA PHE A 356 0.07 -9.61 -14.70
C PHE A 356 0.48 -8.64 -13.59
N ILE A 357 1.61 -8.87 -12.93
CA ILE A 357 2.12 -7.96 -11.90
C ILE A 357 2.36 -6.57 -12.49
N ASN A 358 2.98 -6.48 -13.66
CA ASN A 358 3.19 -5.22 -14.36
C ASN A 358 1.87 -4.50 -14.69
N PHE A 359 0.89 -5.23 -15.23
CA PHE A 359 -0.43 -4.71 -15.51
C PHE A 359 -1.10 -4.17 -14.24
N PHE A 360 -1.01 -4.91 -13.13
CA PHE A 360 -1.64 -4.55 -11.87
C PHE A 360 -1.13 -3.20 -11.32
N ILE A 361 0.17 -2.94 -11.40
CA ILE A 361 0.76 -1.71 -10.85
C ILE A 361 0.76 -0.52 -11.83
N ASN A 362 0.75 -0.78 -13.15
CA ASN A 362 0.93 0.27 -14.17
C ASN A 362 -0.37 0.65 -14.91
N SER A 363 -1.43 -0.15 -14.83
CA SER A 363 -2.68 0.15 -15.53
C SER A 363 -3.54 1.15 -14.76
N ILE A 364 -3.77 2.35 -15.32
CA ILE A 364 -4.68 3.34 -14.75
C ILE A 364 -6.11 2.79 -14.64
N PRO A 365 -6.71 2.13 -15.67
CA PRO A 365 -8.03 1.54 -15.56
C PRO A 365 -8.13 0.46 -14.46
N ALA A 366 -7.12 -0.38 -14.30
CA ALA A 366 -7.09 -1.37 -13.22
C ALA A 366 -7.06 -0.69 -11.85
N ASN A 367 -6.24 0.34 -11.68
CA ASN A 367 -6.14 1.09 -10.43
C ASN A 367 -7.38 1.93 -10.14
N ALA A 368 -8.12 2.39 -11.16
CA ALA A 368 -9.44 3.02 -10.98
C ALA A 368 -10.50 2.04 -10.41
N ILE A 369 -10.35 0.73 -10.65
CA ILE A 369 -11.17 -0.32 -10.00
C ILE A 369 -10.67 -0.58 -8.58
N LEU A 370 -9.37 -0.71 -8.39
CA LEU A 370 -8.74 -0.99 -7.09
C LEU A 370 -8.98 0.13 -6.08
N MET A 371 -8.99 1.39 -6.53
CA MET A 371 -9.25 2.57 -5.69
C MET A 371 -8.36 2.63 -4.44
N ALA A 372 -7.06 2.37 -4.65
CA ALA A 372 -6.05 2.36 -3.58
C ALA A 372 -6.37 1.42 -2.39
N ASP A 373 -7.12 0.34 -2.62
CA ASP A 373 -7.43 -0.66 -1.58
C ASP A 373 -6.18 -1.26 -0.90
N ARG A 374 -5.07 -1.28 -1.62
CA ARG A 374 -3.77 -1.75 -1.12
C ARG A 374 -2.76 -0.62 -0.84
N GLY A 375 -3.24 0.59 -0.54
CA GLY A 375 -2.42 1.79 -0.39
C GLY A 375 -2.32 2.60 -1.67
N VAL A 376 -1.62 3.76 -1.59
CA VAL A 376 -1.41 4.64 -2.75
C VAL A 376 -0.57 3.89 -3.79
N PRO A 377 -0.99 3.85 -5.07
CA PRO A 377 -0.25 3.16 -6.13
C PRO A 377 1.22 3.58 -6.22
N VAL A 378 2.09 2.64 -6.57
CA VAL A 378 3.54 2.89 -6.62
C VAL A 378 3.97 3.70 -7.85
N ALA A 379 3.27 3.52 -8.98
CA ALA A 379 3.62 4.18 -10.24
C ALA A 379 3.09 5.62 -10.28
N SER A 380 3.98 6.59 -10.54
CA SER A 380 3.67 8.02 -10.52
C SER A 380 2.61 8.42 -11.55
N HIS A 381 2.66 7.86 -12.78
CA HIS A 381 1.65 8.13 -13.80
C HIS A 381 0.27 7.58 -13.43
N VAL A 382 0.21 6.48 -12.66
CA VAL A 382 -1.05 5.94 -12.14
C VAL A 382 -1.61 6.85 -11.05
N LYS A 383 -0.76 7.30 -10.11
CA LYS A 383 -1.16 8.28 -9.09
C LYS A 383 -1.80 9.52 -9.73
N GLU A 384 -1.16 10.07 -10.77
CA GLU A 384 -1.67 11.24 -11.48
C GLU A 384 -2.97 10.93 -12.23
N GLY A 385 -3.02 9.82 -12.96
CA GLY A 385 -4.21 9.40 -13.72
C GLY A 385 -5.44 9.12 -12.86
N MET A 386 -5.24 8.77 -11.59
CA MET A 386 -6.33 8.50 -10.65
C MET A 386 -6.93 9.77 -10.01
N ARG A 387 -6.21 10.91 -10.01
CA ARG A 387 -6.65 12.11 -9.25
C ARG A 387 -8.10 12.53 -9.53
N GLY A 388 -8.57 12.39 -10.76
CA GLY A 388 -9.95 12.73 -11.14
C GLY A 388 -11.04 11.80 -10.58
N PHE A 389 -10.67 10.66 -10.02
CA PHE A 389 -11.60 9.65 -9.49
C PHE A 389 -11.59 9.56 -7.95
N LEU A 390 -10.67 10.28 -7.29
CA LEU A 390 -10.50 10.18 -5.84
C LEU A 390 -11.62 10.90 -5.10
N SER A 391 -12.15 10.24 -4.07
CA SER A 391 -12.94 10.91 -3.03
C SER A 391 -12.04 11.82 -2.17
N ALA A 392 -12.65 12.74 -1.40
CA ALA A 392 -11.88 13.65 -0.54
C ALA A 392 -10.90 12.91 0.42
N PRO A 393 -11.30 11.84 1.15
CA PRO A 393 -10.35 11.11 1.99
C PRO A 393 -9.24 10.39 1.21
N GLN A 394 -9.53 9.91 0.00
CA GLN A 394 -8.49 9.33 -0.86
C GLN A 394 -7.52 10.39 -1.38
N ALA A 395 -8.03 11.56 -1.77
CA ALA A 395 -7.18 12.69 -2.18
C ALA A 395 -6.24 13.12 -1.04
N GLU A 396 -6.74 13.20 0.19
CA GLU A 396 -5.93 13.49 1.38
C GLU A 396 -4.83 12.45 1.59
N MET A 397 -5.15 11.16 1.48
CA MET A 397 -4.15 10.08 1.57
C MET A 397 -3.06 10.22 0.50
N PHE A 398 -3.44 10.54 -0.75
CA PHE A 398 -2.48 10.72 -1.85
C PHE A 398 -1.58 11.95 -1.63
N ASP A 399 -2.16 13.06 -1.15
CA ASP A 399 -1.40 14.29 -0.89
C ASP A 399 -0.45 14.10 0.31
N TYR A 400 -0.89 13.38 1.34
CA TYR A 400 -0.03 13.02 2.47
C TYR A 400 1.15 12.15 2.04
N LEU A 401 0.90 11.07 1.28
CA LEU A 401 1.99 10.22 0.78
C LEU A 401 2.96 10.99 -0.13
N ALA A 402 2.46 11.88 -0.99
CA ALA A 402 3.31 12.74 -1.81
C ALA A 402 4.17 13.70 -0.98
N GLN A 403 3.71 14.12 0.19
CA GLN A 403 4.50 14.88 1.16
C GLN A 403 5.56 14.00 1.81
N VAL A 404 5.18 12.82 2.31
CA VAL A 404 6.11 11.87 2.97
C VAL A 404 7.20 11.39 2.00
N GLU A 405 6.89 11.16 0.73
CA GLU A 405 7.87 10.80 -0.30
C GLU A 405 9.01 11.83 -0.45
N LYS A 406 8.74 13.11 -0.13
CA LYS A 406 9.72 14.20 -0.22
C LYS A 406 10.58 14.36 1.04
N ASP A 407 10.03 14.00 2.21
CA ASP A 407 10.65 14.21 3.51
C ASP A 407 10.35 13.02 4.42
N SER A 408 11.10 11.93 4.25
CA SER A 408 10.97 10.69 5.02
C SER A 408 12.33 10.01 5.20
N GLN A 409 12.40 9.14 6.20
CA GLN A 409 13.52 8.24 6.38
C GLN A 409 13.47 7.07 5.37
N PRO A 410 14.60 6.43 5.08
CA PRO A 410 14.58 5.14 4.41
C PRO A 410 13.69 4.13 5.13
N VAL A 411 13.07 3.22 4.38
CA VAL A 411 12.30 2.14 5.00
C VAL A 411 13.21 1.33 5.93
N PRO A 412 12.87 1.18 7.23
CA PRO A 412 13.71 0.44 8.16
C PRO A 412 13.76 -1.04 7.78
N PRO A 413 14.82 -1.76 8.21
CA PRO A 413 14.86 -3.21 8.06
C PRO A 413 13.63 -3.87 8.70
N PRO A 414 13.16 -5.02 8.18
CA PRO A 414 12.16 -5.82 8.87
C PRO A 414 12.59 -6.15 10.30
N ASP A 415 11.61 -6.27 11.20
CA ASP A 415 11.86 -6.60 12.59
C ASP A 415 12.64 -7.92 12.72
N PRO A 416 13.52 -8.07 13.72
CA PRO A 416 14.26 -9.32 13.95
C PRO A 416 13.33 -10.47 14.33
N VAL A 417 13.77 -11.70 14.09
CA VAL A 417 12.99 -12.92 14.34
C VAL A 417 12.45 -12.98 15.79
N GLY A 418 13.24 -12.58 16.77
CA GLY A 418 12.84 -12.58 18.19
C GLY A 418 11.88 -11.45 18.59
N TRP A 419 11.59 -10.48 17.72
CA TRP A 419 10.80 -9.31 18.08
C TRP A 419 9.38 -9.65 18.49
N ALA A 420 8.73 -10.61 17.85
CA ALA A 420 7.38 -11.01 18.22
C ALA A 420 7.31 -11.50 19.68
N ASP A 421 8.30 -12.24 20.13
CA ASP A 421 8.43 -12.70 21.51
C ASP A 421 8.70 -11.52 22.47
N VAL A 422 9.69 -10.67 22.15
CA VAL A 422 9.98 -9.45 22.91
C VAL A 422 8.75 -8.56 23.03
N ARG A 423 8.04 -8.32 21.92
CA ARG A 423 6.86 -7.46 21.88
C ARG A 423 5.75 -7.97 22.81
N ASN A 424 5.42 -9.26 22.73
CA ASN A 424 4.27 -9.82 23.42
C ASN A 424 4.56 -10.16 24.90
N ASN A 425 5.80 -10.54 25.23
CA ASN A 425 6.16 -11.02 26.57
C ASN A 425 7.02 -10.03 27.38
N VAL A 426 7.53 -8.95 26.76
CA VAL A 426 8.36 -7.96 27.45
C VAL A 426 7.91 -6.52 27.19
N PHE A 427 7.78 -6.09 25.93
CA PHE A 427 7.49 -4.68 25.62
C PHE A 427 6.18 -4.23 26.25
N TYR A 428 5.07 -4.94 25.99
CA TYR A 428 3.78 -4.58 26.59
C TYR A 428 3.69 -4.95 28.08
N PRO A 429 3.87 -6.20 28.53
CA PRO A 429 3.55 -6.57 29.89
C PRO A 429 4.59 -6.13 30.94
N GLU A 430 5.85 -5.83 30.55
CA GLU A 430 6.93 -5.55 31.47
C GLU A 430 7.47 -4.11 31.38
N PHE A 431 7.08 -3.36 30.34
CA PHE A 431 7.53 -1.99 30.11
C PHE A 431 6.34 -1.04 29.88
N HIS A 432 5.66 -1.17 28.76
CA HIS A 432 4.59 -0.26 28.33
C HIS A 432 3.47 -0.16 29.38
N ASP A 433 2.81 -1.27 29.70
CA ASP A 433 1.64 -1.29 30.58
C ASP A 433 2.01 -0.88 32.02
N PRO A 434 3.05 -1.45 32.67
CA PRO A 434 3.41 -1.09 34.03
C PRO A 434 3.77 0.40 34.21
N VAL A 435 4.42 1.01 33.20
CA VAL A 435 4.74 2.45 33.27
C VAL A 435 3.47 3.28 33.07
N LEU A 436 2.64 2.97 32.09
CA LEU A 436 1.44 3.76 31.80
C LEU A 436 0.33 3.61 32.86
N TYR A 437 0.31 2.48 33.61
CA TYR A 437 -0.52 2.32 34.81
C TYR A 437 0.12 2.90 36.07
N GLY A 438 1.33 3.49 35.97
CA GLY A 438 2.03 4.10 37.11
C GLY A 438 2.55 3.10 38.15
N MET A 439 2.76 1.83 37.78
CA MET A 439 3.28 0.78 38.65
C MET A 439 4.79 0.88 38.85
N ILE A 440 5.51 1.31 37.81
CA ILE A 440 6.97 1.53 37.81
C ILE A 440 7.29 2.85 37.13
N SER A 441 8.47 3.42 37.37
CA SER A 441 8.91 4.62 36.67
C SER A 441 9.31 4.34 35.21
N PRO A 442 9.30 5.34 34.31
CA PRO A 442 9.82 5.22 32.96
C PRO A 442 11.28 4.72 32.90
N GLU A 443 12.14 5.18 33.82
CA GLU A 443 13.54 4.78 33.94
C GLU A 443 13.68 3.29 34.31
N GLU A 444 12.91 2.84 35.32
CA GLU A 444 12.89 1.44 35.75
C GLU A 444 12.37 0.54 34.61
N GLY A 445 11.30 0.97 33.94
CA GLY A 445 10.70 0.25 32.82
C GLY A 445 11.66 0.11 31.64
N ALA A 446 12.33 1.19 31.25
CA ALA A 446 13.28 1.21 30.15
C ALA A 446 14.50 0.31 30.42
N ALA A 447 15.09 0.39 31.62
CA ALA A 447 16.21 -0.47 32.04
C ALA A 447 15.83 -1.96 32.04
N LYS A 448 14.63 -2.28 32.54
CA LYS A 448 14.09 -3.67 32.56
C LYS A 448 13.86 -4.16 31.13
N PHE A 449 13.23 -3.36 30.28
CA PHE A 449 12.97 -3.69 28.88
C PHE A 449 14.25 -3.97 28.13
N ARG A 450 15.25 -3.07 28.19
CA ARG A 450 16.57 -3.26 27.54
C ARG A 450 17.21 -4.58 27.90
N LYS A 451 17.23 -4.92 29.20
CA LYS A 451 17.83 -6.17 29.65
C LYS A 451 17.12 -7.39 29.08
N MET A 452 15.79 -7.46 29.25
CA MET A 452 15.00 -8.63 28.85
C MET A 452 14.93 -8.78 27.32
N ALA A 453 14.78 -7.65 26.59
CA ALA A 453 14.77 -7.66 25.13
C ALA A 453 16.08 -8.19 24.55
N ASN A 454 17.23 -7.73 25.06
CA ASN A 454 18.53 -8.21 24.61
C ASN A 454 18.78 -9.68 24.95
N GLU A 455 18.25 -10.20 26.08
CA GLU A 455 18.34 -11.62 26.42
C GLU A 455 17.56 -12.52 25.44
N ILE A 456 16.44 -12.07 24.91
CA ILE A 456 15.62 -12.81 23.92
C ILE A 456 16.23 -12.68 22.53
N LEU A 457 16.53 -11.44 22.09
CA LEU A 457 17.09 -11.18 20.75
C LEU A 457 18.44 -11.87 20.57
N GLY A 458 19.28 -11.96 21.62
CA GLY A 458 20.57 -12.64 21.56
C GLY A 458 20.51 -14.16 21.39
N LYS A 459 19.33 -14.76 21.56
CA LYS A 459 19.09 -16.22 21.41
C LYS A 459 18.40 -16.57 20.07
N SER A 460 17.88 -15.58 19.34
CA SER A 460 17.09 -15.73 18.12
C SER A 460 17.87 -15.66 16.78
#